data_6f38c37325e88b047af7c3d93c4de8e3
#
_entry.id   6f38c37325e88b047af7c3d93c4de8e3
#
_cell.length_a   1.000
_cell.length_b   1.000
_cell.length_c   1.000
_cell.angle_alpha   90.00
_cell.angle_beta   90.00
_cell.angle_gamma   90.00
#
_symmetry.space_group_name_H-M   'P 1'
#
loop_
_entity.id
_entity.type
_entity.pdbx_description
1 polymer ?
#
loop_
_entity_poly.entity_id
_entity_poly.type
_entity_poly.pdbx_seq_one_letter_code
_entity_poly.pdbx_strand_id
1 'polypeptide(L)'
;MATVEITAENFKDTIEKPGIVLLDFWAEWCGPCKMFAPVFEKASDAHADVTFGKIDTEAQQELAGAAGIQAIPTLMLFRDGVLLFRESGALPPAALEELVGQAKKLDMEKVKAEIAAHEASHQHGPGCNHDHGHDHGHDHGHDHGHDHSHDHGDGHGHDH
;
A
#
# COMPACT_ATOMS: atom_id res chain seq x y z
N MET A 1 -25.93 -10.40 8.48
CA MET A 1 -24.50 -9.99 8.43
C MET A 1 -23.73 -11.05 7.65
N ALA A 2 -23.22 -10.67 6.50
CA ALA A 2 -22.53 -11.59 5.60
C ALA A 2 -21.00 -11.43 5.65
N THR A 3 -20.46 -10.72 6.62
CA THR A 3 -19.02 -10.57 6.82
C THR A 3 -18.40 -11.83 7.43
N VAL A 4 -17.17 -12.13 7.02
CA VAL A 4 -16.40 -13.29 7.47
C VAL A 4 -15.20 -12.79 8.25
N GLU A 5 -14.90 -13.43 9.36
CA GLU A 5 -13.66 -13.16 10.09
C GLU A 5 -12.48 -13.80 9.38
N ILE A 6 -11.47 -13.00 9.08
CA ILE A 6 -10.25 -13.44 8.40
C ILE A 6 -9.10 -13.52 9.41
N THR A 7 -8.45 -14.67 9.43
CA THR A 7 -7.29 -14.94 10.26
C THR A 7 -6.09 -15.31 9.38
N ALA A 8 -4.91 -15.41 9.98
CA ALA A 8 -3.72 -15.85 9.25
C ALA A 8 -3.90 -17.26 8.63
N GLU A 9 -4.74 -18.10 9.23
CA GLU A 9 -5.01 -19.47 8.74
C GLU A 9 -5.85 -19.49 7.46
N ASN A 10 -6.86 -18.60 7.35
CA ASN A 10 -7.79 -18.60 6.21
C ASN A 10 -7.55 -17.48 5.19
N PHE A 11 -6.62 -16.58 5.45
CA PHE A 11 -6.35 -15.41 4.60
C PHE A 11 -6.01 -15.81 3.16
N LYS A 12 -5.03 -16.68 2.99
CA LYS A 12 -4.59 -17.09 1.67
C LYS A 12 -5.70 -17.79 0.89
N ASP A 13 -6.37 -18.73 1.50
CA ASP A 13 -7.48 -19.47 0.86
C ASP A 13 -8.63 -18.53 0.48
N THR A 14 -8.88 -17.52 1.30
CA THR A 14 -9.93 -16.55 1.04
C THR A 14 -9.62 -15.67 -0.15
N ILE A 15 -8.42 -15.09 -0.23
CA ILE A 15 -8.05 -14.20 -1.35
C ILE A 15 -7.86 -14.94 -2.66
N GLU A 16 -7.53 -16.23 -2.63
CA GLU A 16 -7.35 -17.06 -3.83
C GLU A 16 -8.67 -17.61 -4.40
N LYS A 17 -9.77 -17.45 -3.68
CA LYS A 17 -11.09 -17.85 -4.20
C LYS A 17 -11.42 -17.11 -5.48
N PRO A 18 -12.08 -17.78 -6.45
CA PRO A 18 -12.63 -17.08 -7.61
C PRO A 18 -13.64 -16.00 -7.18
N GLY A 19 -13.66 -14.90 -7.91
CA GLY A 19 -14.56 -13.80 -7.65
C GLY A 19 -13.92 -12.69 -6.81
N ILE A 20 -14.76 -11.82 -6.27
CA ILE A 20 -14.35 -10.62 -5.57
C ILE A 20 -14.25 -10.88 -4.06
N VAL A 21 -13.15 -10.47 -3.47
CA VAL A 21 -12.93 -10.47 -2.02
C VAL A 21 -12.56 -9.07 -1.60
N LEU A 22 -13.34 -8.49 -0.69
CA LEU A 22 -13.08 -7.18 -0.12
C LEU A 22 -12.71 -7.36 1.36
N LEU A 23 -11.53 -6.86 1.74
CA LEU A 23 -11.00 -6.98 3.09
C LEU A 23 -10.97 -5.64 3.79
N ASP A 24 -11.41 -5.62 5.05
CA ASP A 24 -11.37 -4.48 5.95
C ASP A 24 -10.42 -4.78 7.11
N PHE A 25 -9.30 -4.09 7.16
CA PHE A 25 -8.37 -4.12 8.28
C PHE A 25 -8.82 -3.09 9.32
N TRP A 26 -9.14 -3.54 10.51
CA TRP A 26 -9.76 -2.72 11.55
C TRP A 26 -9.20 -3.02 12.93
N ALA A 27 -9.54 -2.19 13.90
CA ALA A 27 -9.29 -2.45 15.32
C ALA A 27 -10.45 -1.90 16.16
N GLU A 28 -10.69 -2.50 17.30
CA GLU A 28 -11.80 -2.14 18.18
C GLU A 28 -11.68 -0.70 18.72
N TRP A 29 -10.46 -0.24 18.97
CA TRP A 29 -10.20 1.11 19.48
C TRP A 29 -10.27 2.20 18.40
N CYS A 30 -10.39 1.84 17.16
CA CYS A 30 -10.35 2.75 16.02
C CYS A 30 -11.75 3.36 15.77
N GLY A 31 -11.90 4.66 16.01
CA GLY A 31 -13.18 5.38 15.78
C GLY A 31 -13.66 5.32 14.34
N PRO A 32 -12.83 5.68 13.33
CA PRO A 32 -13.21 5.56 11.92
C PRO A 32 -13.59 4.14 11.50
N CYS A 33 -12.94 3.12 12.05
CA CYS A 33 -13.28 1.72 11.79
C CYS A 33 -14.69 1.39 12.26
N LYS A 34 -15.06 1.88 13.44
CA LYS A 34 -16.42 1.68 14.00
C LYS A 34 -17.49 2.40 13.18
N MET A 35 -17.16 3.57 12.64
CA MET A 35 -18.06 4.31 11.76
C MET A 35 -18.22 3.62 10.41
N PHE A 36 -17.19 2.98 9.93
CA PHE A 36 -17.19 2.25 8.66
C PHE A 36 -17.85 0.86 8.77
N ALA A 37 -17.81 0.22 9.93
CA ALA A 37 -18.33 -1.13 10.12
C ALA A 37 -19.77 -1.32 9.63
N PRO A 38 -20.74 -0.43 9.96
CA PRO A 38 -22.10 -0.57 9.43
C PRO A 38 -22.20 -0.46 7.92
N VAL A 39 -21.38 0.40 7.31
CA VAL A 39 -21.29 0.58 5.85
C VAL A 39 -20.82 -0.71 5.19
N PHE A 40 -19.78 -1.31 5.74
CA PHE A 40 -19.18 -2.56 5.24
C PHE A 40 -20.16 -3.74 5.39
N GLU A 41 -20.80 -3.88 6.55
CA GLU A 41 -21.79 -4.93 6.80
C GLU A 41 -23.01 -4.81 5.89
N LYS A 42 -23.53 -3.59 5.71
CA LYS A 42 -24.66 -3.34 4.81
C LYS A 42 -24.32 -3.69 3.37
N ALA A 43 -23.13 -3.34 2.92
CA ALA A 43 -22.65 -3.71 1.57
C ALA A 43 -22.54 -5.22 1.43
N SER A 44 -22.10 -5.93 2.49
CA SER A 44 -22.01 -7.39 2.46
C SER A 44 -23.37 -8.07 2.29
N ASP A 45 -24.41 -7.51 2.87
CA ASP A 45 -25.77 -8.01 2.71
C ASP A 45 -26.32 -7.74 1.31
N ALA A 46 -25.92 -6.62 0.71
CA ALA A 46 -26.35 -6.24 -0.65
C ALA A 46 -25.64 -7.00 -1.77
N HIS A 47 -24.43 -7.50 -1.53
CA HIS A 47 -23.58 -8.18 -2.52
C HIS A 47 -23.20 -9.59 -2.05
N ALA A 48 -24.15 -10.51 -2.12
CA ALA A 48 -23.96 -11.89 -1.68
C ALA A 48 -22.92 -12.66 -2.53
N ASP A 49 -22.64 -12.20 -3.72
CA ASP A 49 -21.63 -12.74 -4.65
C ASP A 49 -20.19 -12.26 -4.32
N VAL A 50 -20.03 -11.33 -3.40
CA VAL A 50 -18.75 -10.80 -2.95
C VAL A 50 -18.45 -11.30 -1.54
N THR A 51 -17.22 -11.72 -1.31
CA THR A 51 -16.76 -12.08 0.04
C THR A 51 -16.28 -10.83 0.77
N PHE A 52 -16.92 -10.49 1.87
CA PHE A 52 -16.54 -9.38 2.74
C PHE A 52 -15.85 -9.93 3.97
N GLY A 53 -14.53 -9.73 4.05
CA GLY A 53 -13.71 -10.22 5.15
C GLY A 53 -13.26 -9.11 6.07
N LYS A 54 -13.29 -9.35 7.37
CA LYS A 54 -12.80 -8.43 8.41
C LYS A 54 -11.57 -9.01 9.07
N ILE A 55 -10.51 -8.21 9.16
CA ILE A 55 -9.25 -8.59 9.78
C ILE A 55 -9.02 -7.68 10.98
N ASP A 56 -9.07 -8.25 12.17
CA ASP A 56 -8.71 -7.56 13.42
C ASP A 56 -7.19 -7.44 13.52
N THR A 57 -6.68 -6.23 13.36
CA THR A 57 -5.23 -5.98 13.37
C THR A 57 -4.58 -6.23 14.72
N GLU A 58 -5.34 -6.19 15.81
CA GLU A 58 -4.86 -6.53 17.15
C GLU A 58 -4.70 -8.04 17.34
N ALA A 59 -5.67 -8.81 16.85
CA ALA A 59 -5.64 -10.27 16.93
C ALA A 59 -4.69 -10.88 15.89
N GLN A 60 -4.58 -10.25 14.72
CA GLN A 60 -3.80 -10.74 13.57
C GLN A 60 -2.64 -9.78 13.26
N GLN A 61 -1.78 -9.53 14.23
CA GLN A 61 -0.67 -8.57 14.10
C GLN A 61 0.34 -8.97 13.03
N GLU A 62 0.66 -10.24 12.91
CA GLU A 62 1.59 -10.75 11.89
C GLU A 62 1.01 -10.58 10.48
N LEU A 63 -0.28 -10.86 10.32
CA LEU A 63 -0.98 -10.70 9.06
C LEU A 63 -1.03 -9.23 8.64
N ALA A 64 -1.37 -8.33 9.55
CA ALA A 64 -1.39 -6.91 9.32
C ALA A 64 0.01 -6.38 8.95
N GLY A 65 1.04 -6.85 9.63
CA GLY A 65 2.43 -6.51 9.33
C GLY A 65 2.87 -7.01 7.96
N ALA A 66 2.54 -8.25 7.61
CA ALA A 66 2.84 -8.83 6.31
C ALA A 66 2.11 -8.10 5.17
N ALA A 67 0.89 -7.65 5.42
CA ALA A 67 0.13 -6.84 4.47
C ALA A 67 0.59 -5.38 4.38
N GLY A 68 1.51 -4.96 5.25
CA GLY A 68 2.05 -3.60 5.26
C GLY A 68 1.04 -2.55 5.73
N ILE A 69 0.16 -2.91 6.66
CA ILE A 69 -0.88 -2.02 7.17
C ILE A 69 -0.26 -0.99 8.11
N GLN A 70 -0.31 0.28 7.71
CA GLN A 70 0.22 1.41 8.48
C GLN A 70 -0.87 2.28 9.08
N ALA A 71 -2.06 2.24 8.52
CA ALA A 71 -3.23 3.00 8.96
C ALA A 71 -4.48 2.15 8.87
N ILE A 72 -5.45 2.40 9.72
CA ILE A 72 -6.74 1.73 9.73
C ILE A 72 -7.87 2.76 9.77
N PRO A 73 -9.03 2.46 9.16
CA PRO A 73 -9.28 1.25 8.36
C PRO A 73 -8.49 1.25 7.05
N THR A 74 -8.07 0.10 6.59
CA THR A 74 -7.51 -0.11 5.25
C THR A 74 -8.36 -1.12 4.52
N LEU A 75 -8.73 -0.80 3.29
CA LEU A 75 -9.47 -1.69 2.40
C LEU A 75 -8.56 -2.27 1.34
N MET A 76 -8.71 -3.56 1.09
CA MET A 76 -8.09 -4.26 -0.03
C MET A 76 -9.16 -4.99 -0.81
N LEU A 77 -9.15 -4.88 -2.12
CA LEU A 77 -10.04 -5.61 -2.99
C LEU A 77 -9.25 -6.54 -3.90
N PHE A 78 -9.59 -7.81 -3.85
CA PHE A 78 -9.04 -8.86 -4.71
C PHE A 78 -10.11 -9.38 -5.65
N ARG A 79 -9.72 -9.74 -6.85
CA ARG A 79 -10.56 -10.50 -7.75
C ARG A 79 -9.73 -11.60 -8.41
N ASP A 80 -10.21 -12.85 -8.29
CA ASP A 80 -9.51 -14.04 -8.79
C ASP A 80 -8.04 -14.13 -8.30
N GLY A 81 -7.80 -13.73 -7.05
CA GLY A 81 -6.47 -13.73 -6.45
C GLY A 81 -5.61 -12.51 -6.78
N VAL A 82 -6.11 -11.57 -7.57
CA VAL A 82 -5.37 -10.36 -7.97
C VAL A 82 -5.78 -9.17 -7.13
N LEU A 83 -4.82 -8.48 -6.50
CA LEU A 83 -5.07 -7.25 -5.77
C LEU A 83 -5.32 -6.11 -6.75
N LEU A 84 -6.54 -5.58 -6.74
CA LEU A 84 -6.97 -4.51 -7.64
C LEU A 84 -7.01 -3.14 -6.99
N PHE A 85 -7.21 -3.08 -5.68
CA PHE A 85 -7.41 -1.84 -4.94
C PHE A 85 -6.88 -1.97 -3.53
N ARG A 86 -6.21 -0.92 -3.08
CA ARG A 86 -5.75 -0.79 -1.70
C ARG A 86 -5.77 0.69 -1.33
N GLU A 87 -6.50 1.04 -0.27
CA GLU A 87 -6.57 2.41 0.22
C GLU A 87 -6.84 2.45 1.72
N SER A 88 -6.22 3.38 2.42
CA SER A 88 -6.46 3.65 3.83
C SER A 88 -7.53 4.72 3.99
N GLY A 89 -8.39 4.55 4.97
CA GLY A 89 -9.48 5.45 5.29
C GLY A 89 -10.86 4.84 5.06
N ALA A 90 -11.85 5.34 5.80
CA ALA A 90 -13.24 4.92 5.64
C ALA A 90 -13.85 5.49 4.36
N LEU A 91 -14.48 4.64 3.57
CA LEU A 91 -15.19 5.05 2.37
C LEU A 91 -16.67 5.37 2.70
N PRO A 92 -17.24 6.41 2.08
CA PRO A 92 -18.69 6.61 2.12
C PRO A 92 -19.43 5.43 1.45
N PRO A 93 -20.70 5.16 1.81
CA PRO A 93 -21.45 4.06 1.19
C PRO A 93 -21.48 4.10 -0.34
N ALA A 94 -21.65 5.27 -0.93
CA ALA A 94 -21.68 5.44 -2.38
C ALA A 94 -20.33 5.08 -3.04
N ALA A 95 -19.21 5.46 -2.42
CA ALA A 95 -17.89 5.13 -2.91
C ALA A 95 -17.60 3.62 -2.84
N LEU A 96 -18.04 2.97 -1.77
CA LEU A 96 -17.90 1.52 -1.63
C LEU A 96 -18.72 0.76 -2.68
N GLU A 97 -19.96 1.18 -2.93
CA GLU A 97 -20.82 0.61 -3.98
C GLU A 97 -20.19 0.79 -5.37
N GLU A 98 -19.64 1.94 -5.65
CA GLU A 98 -18.95 2.22 -6.91
C GLU A 98 -17.72 1.32 -7.08
N LEU A 99 -16.92 1.16 -6.03
CA LEU A 99 -15.73 0.29 -6.05
C LEU A 99 -16.11 -1.15 -6.37
N VAL A 100 -17.10 -1.70 -5.69
CA VAL A 100 -17.59 -3.06 -5.93
C VAL A 100 -18.17 -3.19 -7.35
N GLY A 101 -18.93 -2.21 -7.81
CA GLY A 101 -19.49 -2.18 -9.15
C GLY A 101 -18.42 -2.17 -10.25
N GLN A 102 -17.37 -1.39 -10.08
CA GLN A 102 -16.25 -1.35 -11.00
C GLN A 102 -15.48 -2.68 -11.03
N ALA A 103 -15.25 -3.28 -9.87
CA ALA A 103 -14.59 -4.58 -9.77
C ALA A 103 -15.37 -5.68 -10.50
N LYS A 104 -16.69 -5.64 -10.45
CA LYS A 104 -17.56 -6.60 -11.17
C LYS A 104 -17.49 -6.44 -12.68
N LYS A 105 -17.24 -5.23 -13.17
CA LYS A 105 -17.19 -4.89 -14.60
C LYS A 105 -15.83 -5.15 -15.25
N LEU A 106 -14.78 -5.39 -14.47
CA LEU A 106 -13.43 -5.61 -14.99
C LEU A 106 -13.36 -6.88 -15.84
N ASP A 107 -12.67 -6.78 -16.97
CA ASP A 107 -12.25 -7.93 -17.76
C ASP A 107 -10.97 -8.52 -17.15
N MET A 108 -11.11 -9.60 -16.40
CA MET A 108 -10.00 -10.22 -15.69
C MET A 108 -9.00 -10.91 -16.60
N GLU A 109 -9.42 -11.36 -17.76
CA GLU A 109 -8.50 -11.91 -18.76
C GLU A 109 -7.53 -10.84 -19.24
N LYS A 110 -8.05 -9.65 -19.53
CA LYS A 110 -7.24 -8.48 -19.91
C LYS A 110 -6.32 -8.04 -18.79
N VAL A 111 -6.82 -7.96 -17.55
CA VAL A 111 -6.02 -7.58 -16.36
C VAL A 111 -4.87 -8.56 -16.15
N LYS A 112 -5.15 -9.86 -16.20
CA LYS A 112 -4.13 -10.90 -16.04
C LYS A 112 -3.10 -10.86 -17.17
N ALA A 113 -3.52 -10.59 -18.40
CA ALA A 113 -2.62 -10.43 -19.54
C ALA A 113 -1.70 -9.20 -19.37
N GLU A 114 -2.21 -8.08 -18.88
CA GLU A 114 -1.43 -6.89 -18.59
C GLU A 114 -0.39 -7.13 -17.49
N ILE A 115 -0.78 -7.84 -16.43
CA ILE A 115 0.13 -8.21 -15.32
C ILE A 115 1.24 -9.13 -15.86
N ALA A 116 0.91 -10.15 -16.64
CA ALA A 116 1.87 -11.07 -17.22
C ALA A 116 2.85 -10.34 -18.16
N ALA A 117 2.37 -9.39 -18.97
CA ALA A 117 3.20 -8.56 -19.83
C ALA A 117 4.14 -7.66 -19.02
N HIS A 118 3.67 -7.10 -17.93
CA HIS A 118 4.47 -6.27 -17.03
C HIS A 118 5.57 -7.10 -16.33
N GLU A 119 5.24 -8.27 -15.82
CA GLU A 119 6.22 -9.20 -15.22
C GLU A 119 7.27 -9.64 -16.25
N ALA A 120 6.86 -9.96 -17.48
CA ALA A 120 7.78 -10.34 -18.55
C ALA A 120 8.76 -9.21 -18.92
N SER A 121 8.34 -7.94 -18.82
CA SER A 121 9.20 -6.78 -19.09
C SER A 121 10.27 -6.55 -18.02
N HIS A 122 10.07 -7.07 -16.82
CA HIS A 122 11.03 -7.02 -15.71
C HIS A 122 11.97 -8.22 -15.64
N GLN A 123 11.74 -9.26 -16.43
CA GLN A 123 12.66 -10.38 -16.54
C GLN A 123 13.81 -9.99 -17.46
N HIS A 124 14.95 -9.67 -16.88
CA HIS A 124 16.19 -9.54 -17.60
C HIS A 124 16.59 -10.93 -18.10
N GLY A 125 16.40 -11.16 -19.39
CA GLY A 125 16.86 -12.41 -20.01
C GLY A 125 18.37 -12.57 -19.88
N PRO A 126 18.90 -13.82 -19.87
CA PRO A 126 20.35 -14.07 -19.87
C PRO A 126 20.92 -13.52 -21.17
N GLY A 127 21.59 -12.39 -21.13
CA GLY A 127 22.16 -11.74 -22.31
C GLY A 127 22.27 -10.22 -22.26
N CYS A 128 21.78 -9.56 -21.21
CA CYS A 128 22.04 -8.14 -21.01
C CYS A 128 23.45 -7.95 -20.47
N ASN A 129 24.41 -8.01 -21.37
CA ASN A 129 25.75 -7.55 -21.08
C ASN A 129 25.73 -6.03 -21.09
N HIS A 130 25.55 -5.44 -19.92
CA HIS A 130 25.78 -4.03 -19.74
C HIS A 130 27.30 -3.82 -19.60
N ASP A 131 27.94 -3.66 -20.74
CA ASP A 131 29.27 -3.12 -20.77
C ASP A 131 29.18 -1.64 -20.44
N HIS A 132 29.22 -1.34 -19.15
CA HIS A 132 29.36 0.01 -18.67
C HIS A 132 30.83 0.38 -18.70
N GLY A 133 31.26 0.80 -19.84
CA GLY A 133 32.52 1.53 -19.97
C GLY A 133 32.36 2.87 -19.25
N HIS A 134 32.56 2.88 -17.95
CA HIS A 134 32.70 4.12 -17.20
C HIS A 134 34.11 4.64 -17.35
N ASP A 135 34.29 5.43 -18.39
CA ASP A 135 35.43 6.31 -18.47
C ASP A 135 35.18 7.53 -17.60
N HIS A 136 35.56 7.42 -16.34
CA HIS A 136 35.52 8.54 -15.41
C HIS A 136 36.89 9.23 -15.41
N GLY A 137 37.04 10.12 -16.37
CA GLY A 137 38.09 11.11 -16.29
C GLY A 137 37.71 12.14 -15.22
N HIS A 138 38.06 11.88 -13.98
CA HIS A 138 37.98 12.88 -12.92
C HIS A 138 39.24 13.69 -12.87
N ASP A 139 39.21 14.82 -13.52
CA ASP A 139 40.19 15.88 -13.32
C ASP A 139 39.69 16.73 -12.14
N HIS A 140 40.18 16.44 -10.94
CA HIS A 140 39.93 17.23 -9.75
C HIS A 140 41.08 18.21 -9.55
N GLY A 141 40.95 19.37 -10.16
CA GLY A 141 41.72 20.53 -9.77
C GLY A 141 41.14 21.10 -8.47
N HIS A 142 41.70 20.70 -7.33
CA HIS A 142 41.42 21.34 -6.06
C HIS A 142 42.38 22.50 -5.87
N ASP A 143 41.88 23.70 -6.08
CA ASP A 143 42.52 24.94 -5.62
C ASP A 143 41.90 25.31 -4.32
N HIS A 144 42.59 25.01 -3.21
CA HIS A 144 42.19 25.44 -1.85
C HIS A 144 42.92 26.73 -1.51
N GLY A 145 42.32 27.84 -1.82
CA GLY A 145 42.69 29.12 -1.26
C GLY A 145 42.04 29.30 0.10
N HIS A 146 42.76 28.98 1.17
CA HIS A 146 42.33 29.33 2.52
C HIS A 146 42.90 30.71 2.85
N ASP A 147 42.03 31.71 2.85
CA ASP A 147 42.33 33.02 3.41
C ASP A 147 41.64 33.12 4.77
N HIS A 148 42.40 32.98 5.85
CA HIS A 148 41.96 33.20 7.22
C HIS A 148 42.33 34.60 7.65
N SER A 149 41.39 35.51 7.54
CA SER A 149 41.50 36.81 8.19
C SER A 149 40.80 36.74 9.53
N HIS A 150 41.60 36.61 10.60
CA HIS A 150 41.14 36.79 11.97
C HIS A 150 41.24 38.28 12.29
N ASP A 151 40.12 38.93 12.44
CA ASP A 151 40.04 40.27 13.03
C ASP A 151 39.47 40.11 14.45
N HIS A 152 40.35 40.33 15.42
CA HIS A 152 39.99 40.44 16.84
C HIS A 152 39.70 41.91 17.15
N GLY A 153 38.45 42.25 17.25
CA GLY A 153 38.03 43.53 17.79
C GLY A 153 37.61 43.41 19.23
N ASP A 154 38.53 43.78 20.14
CA ASP A 154 38.27 43.99 21.53
C ASP A 154 37.41 45.27 21.70
N GLY A 155 36.32 45.14 22.43
CA GLY A 155 35.50 46.28 22.81
C GLY A 155 34.88 46.10 24.19
N HIS A 156 35.67 46.42 25.21
CA HIS A 156 35.17 46.59 26.57
C HIS A 156 34.40 47.93 26.65
N GLY A 157 33.20 47.87 27.14
CA GLY A 157 32.43 49.05 27.54
C GLY A 157 31.64 48.74 28.82
N HIS A 158 32.23 49.07 29.97
CA HIS A 158 31.52 49.26 31.22
C HIS A 158 30.75 50.56 31.15
N ASP A 159 29.50 50.64 31.67
CA ASP A 159 29.11 51.62 32.67
C ASP A 159 27.64 51.51 33.07
N HIS A 160 27.51 51.41 34.41
CA HIS A 160 26.39 51.78 35.30
C HIS A 160 25.01 51.13 35.09
#